data_cb23d755744ac0dc1a1b2a3a761956bd
#
_entry.id   cb23d755744ac0dc1a1b2a3a761956bd
#
_cell.length_a   1.000
_cell.length_b   1.000
_cell.length_c   1.000
_cell.angle_alpha   90.00
_cell.angle_beta   90.00
_cell.angle_gamma   90.00
#
_symmetry.space_group_name_H-M   'P 1'
#
loop_
_entity.id
_entity.type
_entity.pdbx_description
1 polymer ?
#
loop_
_entity_poly.entity_id
_entity_poly.type
_entity_poly.pdbx_seq_one_letter_code
_entity_poly.pdbx_strand_id
1 'polypeptide(L)'
;MIEYYIKEREKKMNPYLQGIIVTLKGAPMTIGVSLFAVAVGALVGLCFALMKKSEKKIVQIIAKIYIEVVRGTPMIVQALIMAYGIPYLLQQSGIAFKWPHLIIPAMIVCGLNSAAYMAEVIRGGIQAVDPGQVEAAQSLGMSKRQINRLIVLPQAFKIVIPSFGNEFVTLIKETSVLSFVGVVEILRSAQLWNASSFETFPAYIGAAIVYLMLTYPLSKGVSALEKRMAKEAE
;
A
#
# COMPACT_ATOMS: atom_id res chain seq x y z
N MET A 1 39.46 -3.18 -14.38
CA MET A 1 39.23 -3.09 -15.86
C MET A 1 37.74 -3.09 -16.19
N ILE A 2 36.96 -4.04 -15.72
CA ILE A 2 35.50 -4.10 -15.97
C ILE A 2 34.75 -2.88 -15.39
N GLU A 3 35.06 -2.47 -14.15
CA GLU A 3 34.47 -1.24 -13.54
C GLU A 3 34.83 0.04 -14.31
N TYR A 4 36.02 0.13 -14.85
CA TYR A 4 36.43 1.26 -15.68
C TYR A 4 35.63 1.30 -16.99
N TYR A 5 35.42 0.17 -17.64
CA TYR A 5 34.62 0.05 -18.87
C TYR A 5 33.13 0.37 -18.61
N ILE A 6 32.59 -0.05 -17.48
CA ILE A 6 31.21 0.27 -17.07
C ILE A 6 31.08 1.79 -16.84
N LYS A 7 32.02 2.40 -16.14
CA LYS A 7 32.05 3.85 -15.86
C LYS A 7 32.23 4.71 -17.14
N GLU A 8 33.05 4.26 -18.12
CA GLU A 8 33.16 4.93 -19.40
C GLU A 8 31.89 4.79 -20.28
N ARG A 9 31.22 3.64 -20.22
CA ARG A 9 29.96 3.45 -20.95
C ARG A 9 28.84 4.30 -20.34
N GLU A 10 28.78 4.41 -19.02
CA GLU A 10 27.87 5.31 -18.32
C GLU A 10 28.10 6.77 -18.70
N LYS A 11 29.34 7.21 -18.83
CA LYS A 11 29.70 8.59 -19.24
C LYS A 11 29.29 8.95 -20.68
N LYS A 12 29.05 7.95 -21.55
CA LYS A 12 28.62 8.15 -22.96
C LYS A 12 27.11 8.01 -23.16
N MET A 13 26.37 7.57 -22.13
CA MET A 13 24.93 7.36 -22.23
C MET A 13 24.17 8.66 -21.97
N ASN A 14 23.05 8.84 -22.69
CA ASN A 14 22.16 9.96 -22.45
C ASN A 14 21.72 10.00 -20.97
N PRO A 15 21.85 11.14 -20.25
CA PRO A 15 21.53 11.25 -18.83
C PRO A 15 20.10 10.79 -18.46
N TYR A 16 19.13 11.02 -19.33
CA TYR A 16 17.74 10.56 -19.11
C TYR A 16 17.63 9.04 -19.13
N LEU A 17 18.32 8.37 -20.07
CA LEU A 17 18.34 6.90 -20.09
C LEU A 17 19.06 6.34 -18.87
N GLN A 18 20.14 6.98 -18.45
CA GLN A 18 20.88 6.62 -17.26
C GLN A 18 20.00 6.77 -15.99
N GLY A 19 19.25 7.87 -15.88
CA GLY A 19 18.29 8.11 -14.81
C GLY A 19 17.25 6.99 -14.71
N ILE A 20 16.68 6.55 -15.84
CA ILE A 20 15.72 5.42 -15.88
C ILE A 20 16.38 4.13 -15.40
N ILE A 21 17.57 3.79 -15.89
CA ILE A 21 18.27 2.54 -15.52
C ILE A 21 18.61 2.51 -14.03
N VAL A 22 19.07 3.62 -13.47
CA VAL A 22 19.43 3.71 -12.06
C VAL A 22 18.20 3.60 -11.17
N THR A 23 17.14 4.31 -11.49
CA THR A 23 15.91 4.29 -10.71
C THR A 23 15.16 2.96 -10.81
N LEU A 24 15.27 2.26 -11.95
CA LEU A 24 14.70 0.92 -12.12
C LEU A 24 15.28 -0.10 -11.11
N LYS A 25 16.52 0.09 -10.64
CA LYS A 25 17.11 -0.76 -9.60
C LYS A 25 16.35 -0.70 -8.27
N GLY A 26 15.61 0.37 -8.00
CA GLY A 26 14.74 0.50 -6.83
C GLY A 26 13.37 -0.18 -6.97
N ALA A 27 12.97 -0.54 -8.19
CA ALA A 27 11.64 -1.10 -8.46
C ALA A 27 11.33 -2.41 -7.70
N PRO A 28 12.27 -3.37 -7.54
CA PRO A 28 12.00 -4.57 -6.75
C PRO A 28 11.66 -4.28 -5.30
N MET A 29 12.31 -3.28 -4.68
CA MET A 29 12.01 -2.85 -3.31
C MET A 29 10.61 -2.23 -3.23
N THR A 30 10.28 -1.30 -4.14
CA THR A 30 8.96 -0.69 -4.26
C THR A 30 7.86 -1.74 -4.38
N ILE A 31 8.01 -2.70 -5.32
CA ILE A 31 7.03 -3.77 -5.55
C ILE A 31 6.92 -4.68 -4.31
N GLY A 32 8.06 -5.10 -3.75
CA GLY A 32 8.08 -5.98 -2.58
C GLY A 32 7.38 -5.39 -1.36
N VAL A 33 7.66 -4.13 -1.03
CA VAL A 33 7.01 -3.42 0.08
C VAL A 33 5.51 -3.25 -0.19
N SER A 34 5.13 -2.88 -1.42
CA SER A 34 3.71 -2.68 -1.79
C SER A 34 2.92 -4.00 -1.71
N LEU A 35 3.46 -5.11 -2.21
CA LEU A 35 2.83 -6.43 -2.11
C LEU A 35 2.66 -6.88 -0.66
N PHE A 36 3.71 -6.72 0.15
CA PHE A 36 3.63 -7.01 1.58
C PHE A 36 2.56 -6.15 2.27
N ALA A 37 2.55 -4.84 1.99
CA ALA A 37 1.60 -3.91 2.59
C ALA A 37 0.15 -4.26 2.23
N VAL A 38 -0.15 -4.61 0.98
CA VAL A 38 -1.49 -5.07 0.57
C VAL A 38 -1.88 -6.37 1.27
N ALA A 39 -0.96 -7.35 1.33
CA ALA A 39 -1.24 -8.64 1.98
C ALA A 39 -1.55 -8.47 3.48
N VAL A 40 -0.69 -7.73 4.21
CA VAL A 40 -0.92 -7.40 5.62
C VAL A 40 -2.16 -6.51 5.76
N GLY A 41 -2.32 -5.53 4.88
CA GLY A 41 -3.48 -4.63 4.83
C GLY A 41 -4.79 -5.38 4.68
N ALA A 42 -4.87 -6.36 3.80
CA ALA A 42 -6.06 -7.18 3.62
C ALA A 42 -6.41 -8.00 4.87
N LEU A 43 -5.42 -8.65 5.49
CA LEU A 43 -5.62 -9.48 6.68
C LEU A 43 -5.99 -8.65 7.91
N VAL A 44 -5.19 -7.64 8.22
CA VAL A 44 -5.39 -6.77 9.38
C VAL A 44 -6.59 -5.85 9.17
N GLY A 45 -6.80 -5.35 7.95
CA GLY A 45 -7.97 -4.55 7.58
C GLY A 45 -9.27 -5.33 7.72
N LEU A 46 -9.31 -6.62 7.36
CA LEU A 46 -10.46 -7.48 7.62
C LEU A 46 -10.76 -7.58 9.11
N CYS A 47 -9.74 -7.75 9.97
CA CYS A 47 -9.94 -7.75 11.42
C CYS A 47 -10.59 -6.45 11.90
N PHE A 48 -10.10 -5.28 11.47
CA PHE A 48 -10.67 -3.99 11.85
C PHE A 48 -12.08 -3.77 11.27
N ALA A 49 -12.35 -4.22 10.05
CA ALA A 49 -13.68 -4.18 9.46
C ALA A 49 -14.69 -5.01 10.29
N LEU A 50 -14.28 -6.19 10.76
CA LEU A 50 -15.10 -7.03 11.65
C LEU A 50 -15.25 -6.42 13.05
N MET A 51 -14.18 -5.81 13.59
CA MET A 51 -14.24 -5.10 14.89
C MET A 51 -15.24 -3.95 14.85
N LYS A 52 -15.35 -3.20 13.74
CA LYS A 52 -16.37 -2.14 13.55
C LYS A 52 -17.82 -2.67 13.58
N LYS A 53 -18.04 -3.95 13.29
CA LYS A 53 -19.36 -4.62 13.34
C LYS A 53 -19.62 -5.35 14.67
N SER A 54 -18.68 -5.34 15.61
CA SER A 54 -18.81 -6.01 16.92
C SER A 54 -19.96 -5.42 17.72
N GLU A 55 -20.66 -6.23 18.50
CA GLU A 55 -21.67 -5.75 19.45
C GLU A 55 -21.06 -5.00 20.65
N LYS A 56 -19.77 -5.21 20.94
CA LYS A 56 -19.05 -4.58 22.03
C LYS A 56 -18.58 -3.17 21.62
N LYS A 57 -19.16 -2.13 22.20
CA LYS A 57 -18.82 -0.71 21.94
C LYS A 57 -17.32 -0.41 22.04
N ILE A 58 -16.62 -0.98 23.03
CA ILE A 58 -15.18 -0.77 23.22
C ILE A 58 -14.40 -1.24 21.98
N VAL A 59 -14.74 -2.42 21.44
CA VAL A 59 -14.08 -2.97 20.23
C VAL A 59 -14.32 -2.08 19.00
N GLN A 60 -15.56 -1.59 18.85
CA GLN A 60 -15.89 -0.63 17.78
C GLN A 60 -15.06 0.68 17.90
N ILE A 61 -14.97 1.22 19.13
CA ILE A 61 -14.23 2.47 19.39
C ILE A 61 -12.74 2.30 19.06
N ILE A 62 -12.11 1.20 19.48
CA ILE A 62 -10.70 0.92 19.18
C ILE A 62 -10.48 0.89 17.67
N ALA A 63 -11.32 0.16 16.92
CA ALA A 63 -11.22 0.08 15.46
C ALA A 63 -11.42 1.46 14.81
N LYS A 64 -12.39 2.22 15.28
CA LYS A 64 -12.67 3.57 14.76
C LYS A 64 -11.50 4.52 14.99
N ILE A 65 -10.96 4.59 16.21
CA ILE A 65 -9.81 5.43 16.54
C ILE A 65 -8.61 5.08 15.65
N TYR A 66 -8.28 3.79 15.53
CA TYR A 66 -7.18 3.36 14.68
C TYR A 66 -7.36 3.83 13.23
N ILE A 67 -8.51 3.56 12.63
CA ILE A 67 -8.79 3.90 11.24
C ILE A 67 -8.74 5.41 11.03
N GLU A 68 -9.35 6.19 11.92
CA GLU A 68 -9.38 7.66 11.82
C GLU A 68 -7.99 8.28 12.01
N VAL A 69 -7.21 7.81 12.98
CA VAL A 69 -5.85 8.32 13.23
C VAL A 69 -4.93 8.00 12.06
N VAL A 70 -4.93 6.75 11.58
CA VAL A 70 -4.03 6.35 10.50
C VAL A 70 -4.40 7.02 9.18
N ARG A 71 -5.69 7.13 8.84
CA ARG A 71 -6.13 7.82 7.62
C ARG A 71 -6.12 9.34 7.73
N GLY A 72 -6.14 9.88 8.92
CA GLY A 72 -6.11 11.31 9.21
C GLY A 72 -4.70 11.90 9.34
N THR A 73 -3.65 11.07 9.29
CA THR A 73 -2.26 11.53 9.40
C THR A 73 -1.44 11.12 8.17
N PRO A 74 -0.48 11.95 7.71
CA PRO A 74 0.36 11.63 6.57
C PRO A 74 1.23 10.38 6.83
N MET A 75 1.32 9.47 5.85
CA MET A 75 2.13 8.25 5.97
C MET A 75 3.61 8.54 6.23
N ILE A 76 4.15 9.65 5.70
CA ILE A 76 5.53 10.06 5.97
C ILE A 76 5.76 10.34 7.46
N VAL A 77 4.81 10.98 8.14
CA VAL A 77 4.91 11.25 9.58
C VAL A 77 4.88 9.94 10.38
N GLN A 78 4.00 9.02 10.00
CA GLN A 78 3.94 7.69 10.61
C GLN A 78 5.26 6.93 10.42
N ALA A 79 5.86 7.00 9.22
CA ALA A 79 7.14 6.37 8.92
C ALA A 79 8.30 6.96 9.76
N LEU A 80 8.36 8.28 9.92
CA LEU A 80 9.37 8.94 10.74
C LEU A 80 9.20 8.61 12.23
N ILE A 81 7.98 8.59 12.74
CA ILE A 81 7.69 8.19 14.13
C ILE A 81 8.11 6.74 14.36
N MET A 82 7.77 5.83 13.45
CA MET A 82 8.11 4.41 13.59
C MET A 82 9.62 4.17 13.49
N ALA A 83 10.28 4.80 12.51
CA ALA A 83 11.69 4.56 12.25
C ALA A 83 12.62 5.21 13.30
N TYR A 84 12.27 6.40 13.76
CA TYR A 84 13.15 7.21 14.63
C TYR A 84 12.50 7.58 15.96
N GLY A 85 11.20 7.89 15.98
CA GLY A 85 10.49 8.31 17.18
C GLY A 85 10.39 7.20 18.22
N ILE A 86 9.98 5.99 17.81
CA ILE A 86 9.87 4.84 18.73
C ILE A 86 11.24 4.45 19.33
N PRO A 87 12.32 4.27 18.54
CA PRO A 87 13.64 4.04 19.11
C PRO A 87 14.09 5.12 20.08
N TYR A 88 13.83 6.39 19.76
CA TYR A 88 14.15 7.52 20.64
C TYR A 88 13.42 7.43 21.98
N LEU A 89 12.10 7.20 21.98
CA LEU A 89 11.30 7.08 23.21
C LEU A 89 11.75 5.89 24.08
N LEU A 90 12.06 4.74 23.46
CA LEU A 90 12.56 3.58 24.19
C LEU A 90 13.92 3.87 24.82
N GLN A 91 14.80 4.55 24.11
CA GLN A 91 16.11 4.95 24.65
C GLN A 91 15.96 5.91 25.84
N GLN A 92 15.04 6.87 25.79
CA GLN A 92 14.72 7.76 26.92
C GLN A 92 14.20 6.98 28.15
N SER A 93 13.53 5.85 27.91
CA SER A 93 13.06 4.96 28.99
C SER A 93 14.10 3.95 29.46
N GLY A 94 15.37 4.11 29.06
CA GLY A 94 16.47 3.21 29.45
C GLY A 94 16.56 1.91 28.64
N ILE A 95 15.75 1.75 27.59
CA ILE A 95 15.75 0.57 26.73
C ILE A 95 16.58 0.88 25.47
N ALA A 96 17.75 0.27 25.33
CA ALA A 96 18.58 0.39 24.13
C ALA A 96 17.93 -0.38 22.97
N PHE A 97 17.15 0.31 22.14
CA PHE A 97 16.49 -0.25 20.97
C PHE A 97 16.90 0.48 19.69
N LYS A 98 17.24 -0.31 18.67
CA LYS A 98 17.49 0.17 17.31
C LYS A 98 16.94 -0.86 16.31
N TRP A 99 16.30 -0.40 15.25
CA TRP A 99 15.89 -1.28 14.17
C TRP A 99 17.11 -1.93 13.50
N PRO A 100 17.15 -3.26 13.32
CA PRO A 100 18.25 -3.91 12.60
C PRO A 100 18.40 -3.41 11.17
N HIS A 101 17.27 -3.19 10.52
CA HIS A 101 17.17 -2.64 9.16
C HIS A 101 15.98 -1.70 9.06
N LEU A 102 16.15 -0.56 8.39
CA LEU A 102 15.07 0.45 8.21
C LEU A 102 13.91 -0.02 7.35
N ILE A 103 14.07 -1.12 6.61
CA ILE A 103 12.97 -1.78 5.88
C ILE A 103 11.89 -2.31 6.84
N ILE A 104 12.24 -2.72 8.06
CA ILE A 104 11.30 -3.30 9.02
C ILE A 104 10.25 -2.27 9.45
N PRO A 105 10.62 -1.09 10.02
CA PRO A 105 9.64 -0.06 10.35
C PRO A 105 8.87 0.44 9.12
N ALA A 106 9.51 0.50 7.94
CA ALA A 106 8.86 0.86 6.69
C ALA A 106 7.74 -0.13 6.31
N MET A 107 8.01 -1.43 6.36
CA MET A 107 7.01 -2.47 6.09
C MET A 107 5.86 -2.45 7.10
N ILE A 108 6.16 -2.26 8.39
CA ILE A 108 5.13 -2.15 9.45
C ILE A 108 4.20 -0.97 9.15
N VAL A 109 4.76 0.21 8.86
CA VAL A 109 3.95 1.40 8.58
C VAL A 109 3.10 1.23 7.33
N CYS A 110 3.69 0.77 6.22
CA CYS A 110 2.93 0.55 4.99
C CYS A 110 1.80 -0.48 5.20
N GLY A 111 2.07 -1.58 5.92
CA GLY A 111 1.07 -2.60 6.23
C GLY A 111 -0.06 -2.08 7.12
N LEU A 112 0.27 -1.34 8.18
CA LEU A 112 -0.73 -0.73 9.06
C LEU A 112 -1.51 0.39 8.35
N ASN A 113 -0.85 1.22 7.55
CA ASN A 113 -1.52 2.25 6.77
C ASN A 113 -2.52 1.61 5.80
N SER A 114 -2.09 0.65 4.98
CA SER A 114 -2.96 -0.11 4.08
C SER A 114 -4.11 -0.80 4.82
N ALA A 115 -3.89 -1.34 6.03
CA ALA A 115 -4.94 -1.99 6.81
C ALA A 115 -6.10 -1.04 7.18
N ALA A 116 -5.82 0.23 7.44
CA ALA A 116 -6.85 1.22 7.72
C ALA A 116 -7.71 1.52 6.48
N TYR A 117 -7.07 1.62 5.29
CA TYR A 117 -7.79 1.79 4.03
C TYR A 117 -8.59 0.55 3.66
N MET A 118 -7.99 -0.64 3.76
CA MET A 118 -8.64 -1.92 3.46
C MET A 118 -9.83 -2.20 4.38
N ALA A 119 -9.77 -1.80 5.66
CA ALA A 119 -10.91 -1.92 6.58
C ALA A 119 -12.14 -1.15 6.06
N GLU A 120 -11.94 0.06 5.52
CA GLU A 120 -13.02 0.86 4.96
C GLU A 120 -13.49 0.32 3.60
N VAL A 121 -12.58 -0.17 2.75
CA VAL A 121 -12.90 -0.83 1.48
C VAL A 121 -13.78 -2.06 1.73
N ILE A 122 -13.38 -2.93 2.66
CA ILE A 122 -14.15 -4.14 3.00
C ILE A 122 -15.52 -3.76 3.55
N ARG A 123 -15.58 -2.78 4.46
CA ARG A 123 -16.84 -2.29 5.02
C ARG A 123 -17.74 -1.72 3.93
N GLY A 124 -17.20 -0.88 3.05
CA GLY A 124 -17.93 -0.29 1.91
C GLY A 124 -18.47 -1.36 0.95
N GLY A 125 -17.67 -2.36 0.62
CA GLY A 125 -18.10 -3.47 -0.24
C GLY A 125 -19.24 -4.29 0.35
N ILE A 126 -19.24 -4.53 1.67
CA ILE A 126 -20.35 -5.21 2.34
C ILE A 126 -21.61 -4.34 2.37
N GLN A 127 -21.47 -3.01 2.50
CA GLN A 127 -22.60 -2.08 2.54
C GLN A 127 -23.18 -1.78 1.15
N ALA A 128 -22.43 -2.03 0.09
CA ALA A 128 -22.86 -1.82 -1.27
C ALA A 128 -23.79 -2.94 -1.81
N VAL A 129 -23.92 -4.04 -1.06
CA VAL A 129 -24.89 -5.10 -1.41
C VAL A 129 -26.31 -4.56 -1.20
N ASP A 130 -27.18 -4.76 -2.21
CA ASP A 130 -28.55 -4.27 -2.17
C ASP A 130 -29.31 -4.82 -0.95
N PRO A 131 -29.84 -3.94 -0.08
CA PRO A 131 -30.66 -4.35 1.06
C PRO A 131 -31.87 -5.20 0.69
N GLY A 132 -32.47 -4.96 -0.48
CA GLY A 132 -33.62 -5.72 -0.97
C GLY A 132 -33.31 -7.21 -1.14
N GLN A 133 -32.09 -7.57 -1.52
CA GLN A 133 -31.67 -8.98 -1.59
C GLN A 133 -31.58 -9.62 -0.19
N VAL A 134 -31.16 -8.85 0.81
CA VAL A 134 -31.12 -9.31 2.20
C VAL A 134 -32.54 -9.51 2.74
N GLU A 135 -33.42 -8.55 2.48
CA GLU A 135 -34.85 -8.62 2.89
C GLU A 135 -35.58 -9.79 2.21
N ALA A 136 -35.39 -9.98 0.92
CA ALA A 136 -35.97 -11.11 0.18
C ALA A 136 -35.51 -12.46 0.78
N ALA A 137 -34.21 -12.60 1.08
CA ALA A 137 -33.68 -13.80 1.68
C ALA A 137 -34.23 -14.04 3.12
N GLN A 138 -34.44 -12.99 3.88
CA GLN A 138 -35.11 -13.08 5.21
C GLN A 138 -36.54 -13.56 5.06
N SER A 139 -37.28 -13.07 4.08
CA SER A 139 -38.65 -13.48 3.78
C SER A 139 -38.75 -14.96 3.38
N LEU A 140 -37.70 -15.52 2.78
CA LEU A 140 -37.56 -16.94 2.48
C LEU A 140 -37.10 -17.79 3.70
N GLY A 141 -37.01 -17.21 4.90
CA GLY A 141 -36.62 -17.89 6.12
C GLY A 141 -35.13 -18.21 6.25
N MET A 142 -34.28 -17.60 5.44
CA MET A 142 -32.83 -17.81 5.56
C MET A 142 -32.27 -17.22 6.85
N SER A 143 -31.41 -17.96 7.54
CA SER A 143 -30.69 -17.48 8.72
C SER A 143 -29.66 -16.40 8.34
N LYS A 144 -29.32 -15.50 9.28
CA LYS A 144 -28.28 -14.46 9.08
C LYS A 144 -26.96 -15.04 8.57
N ARG A 145 -26.58 -16.25 9.00
CA ARG A 145 -25.36 -16.93 8.54
C ARG A 145 -25.46 -17.35 7.07
N GLN A 146 -26.60 -17.87 6.64
CA GLN A 146 -26.86 -18.24 5.25
C GLN A 146 -26.86 -17.00 4.36
N ILE A 147 -27.56 -15.93 4.76
CA ILE A 147 -27.60 -14.65 4.03
C ILE A 147 -26.18 -14.10 3.86
N ASN A 148 -25.40 -14.01 4.93
CA ASN A 148 -24.04 -13.51 4.85
C ASN A 148 -23.17 -14.35 3.89
N ARG A 149 -23.24 -15.70 4.01
CA ARG A 149 -22.36 -16.61 3.26
C ARG A 149 -22.74 -16.74 1.79
N LEU A 150 -24.04 -16.77 1.48
CA LEU A 150 -24.55 -17.10 0.16
C LEU A 150 -24.92 -15.87 -0.68
N ILE A 151 -25.20 -14.73 -0.05
CA ILE A 151 -25.67 -13.52 -0.71
C ILE A 151 -24.68 -12.38 -0.55
N VAL A 152 -24.38 -11.97 0.70
CA VAL A 152 -23.61 -10.75 0.98
C VAL A 152 -22.13 -10.93 0.65
N LEU A 153 -21.48 -11.96 1.17
CA LEU A 153 -20.04 -12.14 0.97
C LEU A 153 -19.64 -12.33 -0.49
N PRO A 154 -20.31 -13.17 -1.32
CA PRO A 154 -19.92 -13.32 -2.72
C PRO A 154 -20.02 -12.02 -3.52
N GLN A 155 -21.05 -11.21 -3.26
CA GLN A 155 -21.22 -9.91 -3.93
C GLN A 155 -20.22 -8.88 -3.41
N ALA A 156 -20.05 -8.77 -2.09
CA ALA A 156 -19.05 -7.89 -1.48
C ALA A 156 -17.64 -8.19 -2.00
N PHE A 157 -17.27 -9.46 -2.18
CA PHE A 157 -15.98 -9.87 -2.74
C PHE A 157 -15.75 -9.33 -4.14
N LYS A 158 -16.76 -9.35 -5.01
CA LYS A 158 -16.67 -8.80 -6.37
C LYS A 158 -16.38 -7.29 -6.37
N ILE A 159 -16.89 -6.55 -5.38
CA ILE A 159 -16.68 -5.11 -5.21
C ILE A 159 -15.30 -4.82 -4.60
N VAL A 160 -14.87 -5.64 -3.65
CA VAL A 160 -13.65 -5.40 -2.86
C VAL A 160 -12.38 -5.77 -3.63
N ILE A 161 -12.39 -6.82 -4.45
CA ILE A 161 -11.19 -7.28 -5.18
C ILE A 161 -10.59 -6.20 -6.12
N PRO A 162 -11.36 -5.50 -6.97
CA PRO A 162 -10.81 -4.41 -7.77
C PRO A 162 -10.23 -3.28 -6.92
N SER A 163 -10.88 -2.97 -5.78
CA SER A 163 -10.41 -1.95 -4.85
C SER A 163 -9.05 -2.32 -4.22
N PHE A 164 -8.78 -3.60 -3.97
CA PHE A 164 -7.47 -4.08 -3.52
C PHE A 164 -6.40 -3.88 -4.60
N GLY A 165 -6.77 -4.09 -5.86
CA GLY A 165 -5.88 -3.78 -7.00
C GLY A 165 -5.54 -2.29 -7.07
N ASN A 166 -6.53 -1.41 -6.89
CA ASN A 166 -6.34 0.04 -6.85
C ASN A 166 -5.44 0.46 -5.67
N GLU A 167 -5.62 -0.14 -4.51
CA GLU A 167 -4.75 0.08 -3.34
C GLU A 167 -3.30 -0.31 -3.62
N PHE A 168 -3.07 -1.46 -4.28
CA PHE A 168 -1.73 -1.87 -4.67
C PHE A 168 -1.05 -0.85 -5.58
N VAL A 169 -1.77 -0.34 -6.59
CA VAL A 169 -1.27 0.72 -7.49
C VAL A 169 -0.96 2.01 -6.72
N THR A 170 -1.78 2.36 -5.74
CA THR A 170 -1.57 3.52 -4.86
C THR A 170 -0.33 3.34 -4.01
N LEU A 171 -0.17 2.19 -3.36
CA LEU A 171 0.98 1.87 -2.53
C LEU A 171 2.31 1.92 -3.29
N ILE A 172 2.35 1.49 -4.56
CA ILE A 172 3.56 1.62 -5.38
C ILE A 172 4.04 3.08 -5.40
N LYS A 173 3.16 4.05 -5.52
CA LYS A 173 3.51 5.48 -5.51
C LYS A 173 3.83 5.98 -4.09
N GLU A 174 3.07 5.53 -3.11
CA GLU A 174 3.21 5.97 -1.72
C GLU A 174 4.48 5.44 -1.06
N THR A 175 5.06 4.31 -1.53
CA THR A 175 6.36 3.85 -1.04
C THR A 175 7.48 4.87 -1.22
N SER A 176 7.31 5.87 -2.11
CA SER A 176 8.27 6.98 -2.28
C SER A 176 8.56 7.72 -0.98
N VAL A 177 7.62 7.78 -0.02
CA VAL A 177 7.85 8.40 1.29
C VAL A 177 8.91 7.66 2.12
N LEU A 178 9.17 6.39 1.81
CA LEU A 178 10.17 5.57 2.50
C LEU A 178 11.61 6.02 2.18
N SER A 179 11.80 6.80 1.11
CA SER A 179 13.07 7.46 0.80
C SER A 179 13.55 8.35 1.96
N PHE A 180 12.63 8.97 2.69
CA PHE A 180 12.94 9.84 3.84
C PHE A 180 13.40 9.07 5.08
N VAL A 181 13.06 7.79 5.18
CA VAL A 181 13.56 6.90 6.25
C VAL A 181 14.74 6.04 5.80
N GLY A 182 15.26 6.28 4.58
CA GLY A 182 16.49 5.67 4.11
C GLY A 182 16.32 4.33 3.38
N VAL A 183 15.10 3.92 3.05
CA VAL A 183 14.84 2.72 2.23
C VAL A 183 15.15 3.04 0.77
N VAL A 184 16.01 2.22 0.15
CA VAL A 184 16.44 2.41 -1.25
C VAL A 184 15.40 1.78 -2.18
N GLU A 185 14.34 2.55 -2.46
CA GLU A 185 13.31 2.29 -3.45
C GLU A 185 13.53 3.21 -4.68
N ILE A 186 12.57 3.33 -5.59
CA ILE A 186 12.72 4.08 -6.86
C ILE A 186 13.15 5.52 -6.62
N LEU A 187 12.46 6.28 -5.75
CA LEU A 187 12.78 7.69 -5.50
C LEU A 187 14.13 7.85 -4.80
N ARG A 188 14.43 6.99 -3.83
CA ARG A 188 15.74 7.03 -3.14
C ARG A 188 16.89 6.74 -4.09
N SER A 189 16.70 5.82 -5.04
CA SER A 189 17.69 5.54 -6.10
C SER A 189 17.98 6.79 -6.95
N ALA A 190 16.91 7.56 -7.29
CA ALA A 190 17.07 8.84 -7.98
C ALA A 190 17.84 9.87 -7.14
N GLN A 191 17.48 10.00 -5.85
CA GLN A 191 18.15 10.93 -4.93
C GLN A 191 19.63 10.62 -4.78
N LEU A 192 19.99 9.35 -4.60
CA LEU A 192 21.40 8.93 -4.46
C LEU A 192 22.19 9.18 -5.74
N TRP A 193 21.61 8.90 -6.90
CA TRP A 193 22.26 9.20 -8.16
C TRP A 193 22.40 10.71 -8.39
N ASN A 194 21.37 11.50 -8.15
CA ASN A 194 21.44 12.96 -8.23
C ASN A 194 22.54 13.54 -7.33
N ALA A 195 22.67 13.03 -6.10
CA ALA A 195 23.69 13.50 -5.16
C ALA A 195 25.14 13.26 -5.65
N SER A 196 25.35 12.26 -6.51
CA SER A 196 26.67 11.91 -7.05
C SER A 196 26.94 12.47 -8.45
N SER A 197 25.90 12.67 -9.26
CA SER A 197 26.01 13.09 -10.66
C SER A 197 25.67 14.57 -10.90
N PHE A 198 24.90 15.18 -9.97
CA PHE A 198 24.28 16.51 -10.10
C PHE A 198 23.27 16.62 -11.26
N GLU A 199 22.82 15.47 -11.79
CA GLU A 199 21.84 15.36 -12.89
C GLU A 199 20.41 15.37 -12.32
N THR A 200 19.98 16.50 -11.74
CA THR A 200 18.71 16.60 -11.00
C THR A 200 17.49 16.26 -11.85
N PHE A 201 17.36 16.90 -13.02
CA PHE A 201 16.18 16.70 -13.85
C PHE A 201 16.10 15.29 -14.45
N PRO A 202 17.19 14.72 -15.03
CA PRO A 202 17.22 13.35 -15.48
C PRO A 202 16.93 12.31 -14.39
N ALA A 203 17.39 12.54 -13.15
CA ALA A 203 17.14 11.64 -12.02
C ALA A 203 15.66 11.52 -11.70
N TYR A 204 14.98 12.64 -11.53
CA TYR A 204 13.56 12.64 -11.15
C TYR A 204 12.62 12.31 -12.30
N ILE A 205 12.95 12.70 -13.53
CA ILE A 205 12.21 12.23 -14.72
C ILE A 205 12.37 10.72 -14.88
N GLY A 206 13.57 10.16 -14.66
CA GLY A 206 13.80 8.73 -14.65
C GLY A 206 12.91 8.00 -13.63
N ALA A 207 12.84 8.51 -12.40
CA ALA A 207 11.95 7.97 -11.36
C ALA A 207 10.47 8.05 -11.79
N ALA A 208 10.01 9.19 -12.31
CA ALA A 208 8.64 9.37 -12.77
C ALA A 208 8.25 8.38 -13.88
N ILE A 209 9.16 8.16 -14.83
CA ILE A 209 8.96 7.19 -15.91
C ILE A 209 8.85 5.77 -15.34
N VAL A 210 9.75 5.38 -14.42
CA VAL A 210 9.72 4.04 -13.82
C VAL A 210 8.44 3.83 -13.01
N TYR A 211 7.99 4.81 -12.21
CA TYR A 211 6.69 4.73 -11.54
C TYR A 211 5.55 4.57 -12.54
N LEU A 212 5.54 5.33 -13.63
CA LEU A 212 4.51 5.25 -14.66
C LEU A 212 4.53 3.89 -15.36
N MET A 213 5.71 3.36 -15.67
CA MET A 213 5.87 2.02 -16.28
C MET A 213 5.30 0.91 -15.40
N LEU A 214 5.36 1.06 -14.09
CA LEU A 214 4.77 0.10 -13.14
C LEU A 214 3.26 0.33 -12.97
N THR A 215 2.84 1.57 -12.72
CA THR A 215 1.47 1.87 -12.33
C THR A 215 0.49 1.87 -13.49
N TYR A 216 0.90 2.31 -14.70
CA TYR A 216 -0.01 2.38 -15.85
C TYR A 216 -0.55 1.01 -16.28
N PRO A 217 0.28 -0.03 -16.54
CA PRO A 217 -0.23 -1.33 -16.92
C PRO A 217 -1.05 -1.98 -15.81
N LEU A 218 -0.64 -1.81 -14.55
CA LEU A 218 -1.40 -2.32 -13.40
C LEU A 218 -2.78 -1.67 -13.30
N SER A 219 -2.87 -0.33 -13.42
CA SER A 219 -4.15 0.39 -13.42
C SER A 219 -5.08 -0.07 -14.55
N LYS A 220 -4.54 -0.33 -15.76
CA LYS A 220 -5.32 -0.89 -16.86
C LYS A 220 -5.82 -2.30 -16.56
N GLY A 221 -4.98 -3.14 -15.95
CA GLY A 221 -5.37 -4.48 -15.51
C GLY A 221 -6.48 -4.45 -14.46
N VAL A 222 -6.38 -3.58 -13.47
CA VAL A 222 -7.41 -3.39 -12.42
C VAL A 222 -8.72 -2.89 -13.03
N SER A 223 -8.66 -1.90 -13.94
CA SER A 223 -9.87 -1.40 -14.64
C SER A 223 -10.55 -2.49 -15.52
N ALA A 224 -9.77 -3.38 -16.13
CA ALA A 224 -10.32 -4.49 -16.88
C ALA A 224 -11.00 -5.52 -15.95
N LEU A 225 -10.39 -5.80 -14.79
CA LEU A 225 -10.94 -6.68 -13.76
C LEU A 225 -12.26 -6.12 -13.21
N GLU A 226 -12.30 -4.82 -12.92
CA GLU A 226 -13.50 -4.11 -12.43
C GLU A 226 -14.66 -4.24 -13.41
N LYS A 227 -14.41 -3.97 -14.69
CA LYS A 227 -15.43 -4.12 -15.75
C LYS A 227 -15.94 -5.55 -15.89
N ARG A 228 -15.06 -6.55 -15.74
CA ARG A 228 -15.46 -7.96 -15.79
C ARG A 228 -16.35 -8.33 -14.61
N MET A 229 -15.96 -7.93 -13.40
CA MET A 229 -16.72 -8.24 -12.18
C MET A 229 -18.08 -7.52 -12.13
N ALA A 230 -18.17 -6.30 -12.68
CA ALA A 230 -19.44 -5.59 -12.80
C ALA A 230 -20.42 -6.33 -13.71
N LYS A 231 -19.96 -6.83 -14.87
CA LYS A 231 -20.81 -7.60 -15.81
C LYS A 231 -21.30 -8.95 -15.25
N GLU A 232 -20.54 -9.56 -14.35
CA GLU A 232 -20.94 -10.81 -13.67
C GLU A 232 -21.93 -10.58 -12.51
N ALA A 233 -22.23 -9.32 -12.20
CA ALA A 233 -23.15 -8.94 -11.13
C ALA A 233 -24.54 -8.52 -11.65
N GLU A 234 -24.65 -8.23 -12.95
CA GLU A 234 -25.90 -8.04 -13.71
C GLU A 234 -26.53 -9.39 -14.08
#